data_dca4835e9b81e51e7410d7ff1d122fb8
#
_entry.id   dca4835e9b81e51e7410d7ff1d122fb8
#
_cell.length_a   1.000
_cell.length_b   1.000
_cell.length_c   1.000
_cell.angle_alpha   90.00
_cell.angle_beta   90.00
_cell.angle_gamma   90.00
#
_symmetry.space_group_name_H-M   'P 1'
#
loop_
_entity.id
_entity.type
_entity.pdbx_description
1 polymer ?
#
loop_
_entity_poly.entity_id
_entity_poly.type
_entity_poly.pdbx_seq_one_letter_code
_entity_poly.pdbx_strand_id
1 'polypeptide(L)'
;ARQIDSLKQYVPDERDIYADKLSGKDFNRPAYNTLKNMVRSGDTIYIHEMERLGRNKNEIKENLEYYREKGVMIRILNLPTTLIDYSQYDNKLQKMLMEMVNNILIEVLATMAETERDNIRKRQREGIDAAHKRGVKFGRPNKKLPDSWVTDYEDWKEGKVTAVSLMRKYGMSSSTFYKKVKSYEKSL
;
A
#
# COMPACT_ATOMS: atom_id res chain seq x y z
N ALA A 1 5.44 -11.48 9.95
CA ALA A 1 6.06 -12.08 11.13
C ALA A 1 6.34 -10.99 12.19
N ARG A 2 7.27 -10.07 11.99
CA ARG A 2 7.74 -9.10 13.00
C ARG A 2 6.63 -8.24 13.68
N GLN A 3 5.61 -7.79 12.92
CA GLN A 3 4.51 -6.99 13.48
C GLN A 3 3.56 -7.84 14.36
N ILE A 4 3.35 -9.09 13.99
CA ILE A 4 2.55 -10.03 14.78
C ILE A 4 3.28 -10.38 16.08
N ASP A 5 4.60 -10.61 16.00
CA ASP A 5 5.39 -10.96 17.18
C ASP A 5 5.37 -9.84 18.25
N SER A 6 5.36 -8.57 17.83
CA SER A 6 5.24 -7.44 18.76
C SER A 6 3.83 -7.33 19.38
N LEU A 7 2.78 -7.71 18.65
CA LEU A 7 1.41 -7.70 19.18
C LEU A 7 1.16 -8.83 20.20
N LYS A 8 1.81 -9.99 20.06
CA LYS A 8 1.68 -11.13 20.99
C LYS A 8 2.06 -10.79 22.45
N GLN A 9 2.86 -9.75 22.65
CA GLN A 9 3.19 -9.28 24.00
C GLN A 9 2.01 -8.64 24.72
N TYR A 10 1.01 -8.15 23.97
CA TYR A 10 -0.16 -7.45 24.49
C TYR A 10 -1.45 -8.24 24.30
N VAL A 11 -1.48 -9.15 23.33
CA VAL A 11 -2.62 -9.99 22.96
C VAL A 11 -2.18 -11.45 23.04
N PRO A 12 -2.41 -12.14 24.18
CA PRO A 12 -1.90 -13.51 24.41
C PRO A 12 -2.56 -14.56 23.52
N ASP A 13 -3.83 -14.37 23.16
CA ASP A 13 -4.53 -15.32 22.27
C ASP A 13 -4.35 -14.94 20.81
N GLU A 14 -3.69 -15.80 20.05
CA GLU A 14 -3.45 -15.57 18.60
C GLU A 14 -4.76 -15.45 17.79
N ARG A 15 -5.87 -15.99 18.27
CA ARG A 15 -7.18 -15.87 17.62
C ARG A 15 -7.73 -14.45 17.63
N ASP A 16 -7.23 -13.62 18.55
CA ASP A 16 -7.59 -12.20 18.65
C ASP A 16 -6.67 -11.30 17.83
N ILE A 17 -5.72 -11.88 17.06
CA ILE A 17 -4.83 -11.14 16.15
C ILE A 17 -5.39 -11.13 14.72
N TYR A 18 -5.87 -9.99 14.28
CA TYR A 18 -6.43 -9.75 12.96
C TYR A 18 -5.36 -9.22 12.00
N ALA A 19 -4.95 -10.01 11.02
CA ALA A 19 -3.89 -9.66 10.09
C ALA A 19 -4.36 -9.71 8.64
N ASP A 20 -4.28 -8.58 7.94
CA ASP A 20 -4.51 -8.49 6.50
C ASP A 20 -3.18 -8.56 5.75
N LYS A 21 -3.05 -9.53 4.81
CA LYS A 21 -1.87 -9.72 3.95
C LYS A 21 -2.06 -8.96 2.62
N LEU A 22 -2.07 -7.62 2.67
CA LEU A 22 -2.35 -6.84 1.47
C LEU A 22 -1.19 -5.95 1.05
N SER A 23 -0.98 -5.83 -0.27
CA SER A 23 -0.10 -4.84 -0.85
C SER A 23 -0.74 -3.45 -0.75
N GLY A 24 0.06 -2.40 -0.61
CA GLY A 24 -0.41 -1.02 -0.37
C GLY A 24 -1.34 -0.41 -1.44
N LYS A 25 -1.76 -1.19 -2.44
CA LYS A 25 -2.72 -0.78 -3.48
C LYS A 25 -4.14 -1.29 -3.25
N ASP A 26 -4.30 -2.39 -2.55
CA ASP A 26 -5.61 -3.01 -2.33
C ASP A 26 -6.07 -2.73 -0.89
N PHE A 27 -7.25 -2.14 -0.77
CA PHE A 27 -7.80 -1.69 0.52
C PHE A 27 -8.98 -2.53 0.99
N ASN A 28 -9.19 -3.66 0.38
CA ASN A 28 -10.07 -4.66 0.95
C ASN A 28 -9.36 -5.26 2.17
N ARG A 29 -9.78 -4.85 3.38
CA ARG A 29 -9.22 -5.24 4.68
C ARG A 29 -10.22 -6.09 5.45
N PRO A 30 -10.45 -7.33 5.04
CA PRO A 30 -11.48 -8.17 5.65
C PRO A 30 -11.24 -8.44 7.12
N ALA A 31 -9.98 -8.68 7.53
CA ALA A 31 -9.66 -8.92 8.94
C ALA A 31 -9.90 -7.67 9.78
N TYR A 32 -9.47 -6.48 9.30
CA TYR A 32 -9.74 -5.22 9.99
C TYR A 32 -11.25 -4.92 10.10
N ASN A 33 -12.01 -5.18 9.03
CA ASN A 33 -13.46 -4.97 9.05
C ASN A 33 -14.16 -5.93 10.01
N THR A 34 -13.70 -7.19 10.09
CA THR A 34 -14.19 -8.15 11.07
C THR A 34 -13.94 -7.64 12.50
N LEU A 35 -12.70 -7.22 12.79
CA LEU A 35 -12.36 -6.64 14.09
C LEU A 35 -13.27 -5.45 14.41
N LYS A 36 -13.42 -4.50 13.48
CA LYS A 36 -14.24 -3.29 13.65
C LYS A 36 -15.70 -3.59 14.02
N ASN A 37 -16.24 -4.67 13.46
CA ASN A 37 -17.62 -5.11 13.75
C ASN A 37 -17.74 -5.87 15.08
N MET A 38 -16.70 -6.60 15.49
CA MET A 38 -16.74 -7.45 16.70
C MET A 38 -16.50 -6.68 17.98
N VAL A 39 -15.69 -5.63 17.98
CA VAL A 39 -15.32 -4.87 19.19
C VAL A 39 -16.52 -4.23 19.86
N ARG A 40 -16.49 -4.18 21.18
CA ARG A 40 -17.53 -3.67 22.06
C ARG A 40 -16.98 -2.55 22.95
N SER A 41 -17.87 -1.81 23.58
CA SER A 41 -17.48 -0.83 24.59
C SER A 41 -16.70 -1.49 25.73
N GLY A 42 -15.59 -0.88 26.11
CA GLY A 42 -14.66 -1.41 27.11
C GLY A 42 -13.50 -2.22 26.53
N ASP A 43 -13.56 -2.61 25.25
CA ASP A 43 -12.46 -3.34 24.62
C ASP A 43 -11.24 -2.42 24.37
N THR A 44 -10.06 -3.03 24.31
CA THR A 44 -8.81 -2.37 23.94
C THR A 44 -8.25 -2.99 22.66
N ILE A 45 -8.00 -2.16 21.65
CA ILE A 45 -7.37 -2.59 20.40
C ILE A 45 -5.90 -2.16 20.40
N TYR A 46 -4.99 -3.11 20.17
CA TYR A 46 -3.58 -2.86 19.98
C TYR A 46 -3.26 -2.87 18.49
N ILE A 47 -2.62 -1.82 17.99
CA ILE A 47 -2.15 -1.69 16.60
C ILE A 47 -0.66 -1.39 16.58
N HIS A 48 0.05 -1.95 15.59
CA HIS A 48 1.50 -1.76 15.50
C HIS A 48 1.85 -0.32 15.11
N GLU A 49 1.17 0.23 14.12
CA GLU A 49 1.42 1.56 13.56
C GLU A 49 0.10 2.28 13.26
N MET A 50 0.10 3.61 13.40
CA MET A 50 -1.06 4.46 13.16
C MET A 50 -1.67 4.29 11.75
N GLU A 51 -0.83 4.01 10.76
CA GLU A 51 -1.24 3.79 9.36
C GLU A 51 -2.12 2.55 9.16
N ARG A 52 -2.26 1.73 10.20
CA ARG A 52 -3.21 0.62 10.21
C ARG A 52 -4.64 1.10 10.42
N LEU A 53 -4.84 2.29 10.96
CA LEU A 53 -6.17 2.89 11.11
C LEU A 53 -6.69 3.49 9.80
N GLY A 54 -5.83 4.03 8.93
CA GLY A 54 -6.29 4.67 7.70
C GLY A 54 -5.15 4.99 6.73
N ARG A 55 -5.49 5.35 5.49
CA ARG A 55 -4.55 5.71 4.41
C ARG A 55 -4.08 7.15 4.49
N ASN A 56 -4.90 8.00 5.08
CA ASN A 56 -4.69 9.43 5.18
C ASN A 56 -5.17 9.91 6.55
N LYS A 57 -4.87 11.17 6.86
CA LYS A 57 -5.23 11.81 8.12
C LYS A 57 -6.74 11.74 8.41
N ASN A 58 -7.57 11.96 7.40
CA ASN A 58 -9.03 11.99 7.60
C ASN A 58 -9.57 10.63 7.98
N GLU A 59 -9.18 9.56 7.27
CA GLU A 59 -9.57 8.19 7.61
C GLU A 59 -9.07 7.77 9.01
N ILE A 60 -7.84 8.17 9.38
CA ILE A 60 -7.30 7.91 10.72
C ILE A 60 -8.15 8.61 11.77
N LYS A 61 -8.47 9.89 11.56
CA LYS A 61 -9.29 10.68 12.47
C LYS A 61 -10.70 10.09 12.62
N GLU A 62 -11.37 9.78 11.51
CA GLU A 62 -12.70 9.16 11.52
C GLU A 62 -12.72 7.82 12.26
N ASN A 63 -11.71 6.97 12.06
CA ASN A 63 -11.64 5.70 12.78
C ASN A 63 -11.34 5.89 14.28
N LEU A 64 -10.49 6.85 14.65
CA LEU A 64 -10.25 7.18 16.06
C LEU A 64 -11.51 7.71 16.76
N GLU A 65 -12.26 8.59 16.08
CA GLU A 65 -13.53 9.10 16.57
C GLU A 65 -14.56 7.97 16.71
N TYR A 66 -14.69 7.11 15.69
CA TYR A 66 -15.57 5.95 15.74
C TYR A 66 -15.30 5.05 16.95
N TYR A 67 -14.03 4.70 17.20
CA TYR A 67 -13.69 3.85 18.35
C TYR A 67 -13.90 4.56 19.68
N ARG A 68 -13.62 5.85 19.75
CA ARG A 68 -13.88 6.67 20.93
C ARG A 68 -15.37 6.71 21.27
N GLU A 69 -16.24 6.98 20.29
CA GLU A 69 -17.70 7.00 20.46
C GLU A 69 -18.25 5.63 20.86
N LYS A 70 -17.65 4.57 20.34
CA LYS A 70 -17.99 3.20 20.70
C LYS A 70 -17.47 2.80 22.09
N GLY A 71 -16.67 3.64 22.74
CA GLY A 71 -16.05 3.33 24.03
C GLY A 71 -14.95 2.29 23.96
N VAL A 72 -14.27 2.16 22.79
CA VAL A 72 -13.15 1.28 22.54
C VAL A 72 -11.85 2.04 22.69
N MET A 73 -10.90 1.50 23.43
CA MET A 73 -9.58 2.11 23.64
C MET A 73 -8.61 1.68 22.54
N ILE A 74 -7.89 2.64 21.94
CA ILE A 74 -6.85 2.37 20.95
C ILE A 74 -5.48 2.57 21.57
N ARG A 75 -4.62 1.55 21.40
CA ARG A 75 -3.22 1.54 21.82
C ARG A 75 -2.32 1.30 20.62
N ILE A 76 -1.36 2.20 20.39
CA ILE A 76 -0.50 2.20 19.21
C ILE A 76 0.93 1.92 19.66
N LEU A 77 1.52 0.78 19.22
CA LEU A 77 2.80 0.32 19.74
C LEU A 77 3.97 1.25 19.40
N ASN A 78 3.94 1.89 18.24
CA ASN A 78 4.96 2.88 17.87
C ASN A 78 4.69 4.28 18.47
N LEU A 79 3.67 4.42 19.33
CA LEU A 79 3.34 5.64 20.06
C LEU A 79 3.17 5.34 21.55
N PRO A 80 4.27 5.31 22.33
CA PRO A 80 4.27 4.87 23.73
C PRO A 80 3.29 5.62 24.63
N THR A 81 2.98 6.87 24.33
CA THR A 81 2.01 7.67 25.10
C THR A 81 0.61 7.07 25.08
N THR A 82 0.25 6.31 24.05
CA THR A 82 -1.05 5.62 23.99
C THR A 82 -1.10 4.36 24.84
N LEU A 83 0.06 3.84 25.26
CA LEU A 83 0.17 2.62 26.08
C LEU A 83 0.00 2.92 27.57
N ILE A 84 0.06 4.20 27.97
CA ILE A 84 -0.09 4.60 29.37
C ILE A 84 -1.54 4.35 29.82
N ASP A 85 -1.71 3.68 30.95
CA ASP A 85 -3.02 3.50 31.57
C ASP A 85 -3.37 4.70 32.46
N TYR A 86 -4.17 5.58 31.92
CA TYR A 86 -4.64 6.79 32.62
C TYR A 86 -5.75 6.49 33.62
N SER A 87 -6.30 5.27 33.68
CA SER A 87 -7.33 4.88 34.66
C SER A 87 -6.82 4.89 36.10
N GLN A 88 -5.48 4.79 36.25
CA GLN A 88 -4.80 4.79 37.54
C GLN A 88 -4.66 6.20 38.18
N TYR A 89 -5.03 7.25 37.46
CA TYR A 89 -4.98 8.61 37.99
C TYR A 89 -6.26 8.91 38.78
N ASP A 90 -6.12 9.19 40.09
CA ASP A 90 -7.23 9.50 40.97
C ASP A 90 -7.91 10.82 40.65
N ASN A 91 -7.21 11.75 40.02
CA ASN A 91 -7.71 13.08 39.67
C ASN A 91 -8.36 13.07 38.28
N LYS A 92 -9.69 13.28 38.26
CA LYS A 92 -10.49 13.36 37.02
C LYS A 92 -9.95 14.40 36.01
N LEU A 93 -9.51 15.56 36.53
CA LEU A 93 -8.95 16.64 35.69
C LEU A 93 -7.63 16.19 35.03
N GLN A 94 -6.76 15.54 35.80
CA GLN A 94 -5.47 15.06 35.33
C GLN A 94 -5.65 14.00 34.24
N LYS A 95 -6.59 13.05 34.43
CA LYS A 95 -6.96 12.06 33.42
C LYS A 95 -7.43 12.74 32.13
N MET A 96 -8.35 13.69 32.22
CA MET A 96 -8.90 14.42 31.08
C MET A 96 -7.82 15.21 30.32
N LEU A 97 -6.89 15.85 31.02
CA LEU A 97 -5.77 16.58 30.42
C LEU A 97 -4.83 15.62 29.67
N MET A 98 -4.51 14.46 30.24
CA MET A 98 -3.64 13.46 29.60
C MET A 98 -4.30 12.85 28.37
N GLU A 99 -5.58 12.54 28.41
CA GLU A 99 -6.35 12.10 27.25
C GLU A 99 -6.35 13.16 26.13
N MET A 100 -6.51 14.44 26.48
CA MET A 100 -6.46 15.54 25.54
C MET A 100 -5.06 15.68 24.90
N VAL A 101 -3.99 15.64 25.68
CA VAL A 101 -2.61 15.67 25.17
C VAL A 101 -2.34 14.50 24.23
N ASN A 102 -2.78 13.30 24.59
CA ASN A 102 -2.61 12.12 23.75
C ASN A 102 -3.34 12.26 22.40
N ASN A 103 -4.57 12.77 22.40
CA ASN A 103 -5.33 13.03 21.18
C ASN A 103 -4.64 14.07 20.28
N ILE A 104 -4.10 15.15 20.84
CA ILE A 104 -3.34 16.17 20.11
C ILE A 104 -2.08 15.55 19.50
N LEU A 105 -1.34 14.71 20.25
CA LEU A 105 -0.15 14.03 19.73
C LEU A 105 -0.49 13.12 18.56
N ILE A 106 -1.56 12.34 18.65
CA ILE A 106 -2.03 11.49 17.55
C ILE A 106 -2.34 12.32 16.31
N GLU A 107 -3.04 13.45 16.46
CA GLU A 107 -3.40 14.33 15.34
C GLU A 107 -2.17 14.98 14.69
N VAL A 108 -1.22 15.43 15.48
CA VAL A 108 0.05 16.00 15.00
C VAL A 108 0.84 14.95 14.22
N LEU A 109 1.01 13.75 14.77
CA LEU A 109 1.76 12.69 14.12
C LEU A 109 1.09 12.21 12.82
N ALA A 110 -0.24 12.11 12.80
CA ALA A 110 -0.98 11.78 11.58
C ALA A 110 -0.75 12.84 10.48
N THR A 111 -0.70 14.12 10.85
CA THR A 111 -0.41 15.23 9.92
C THR A 111 1.02 15.17 9.40
N MET A 112 2.00 14.89 10.28
CA MET A 112 3.40 14.75 9.88
C MET A 112 3.60 13.58 8.92
N ALA A 113 2.98 12.42 9.18
CA ALA A 113 3.06 11.26 8.32
C ALA A 113 2.47 11.52 6.91
N GLU A 114 1.37 12.27 6.82
CA GLU A 114 0.78 12.68 5.53
C GLU A 114 1.72 13.63 4.77
N THR A 115 2.25 14.64 5.45
CA THR A 115 3.20 15.60 4.86
C THR A 115 4.45 14.89 4.31
N GLU A 116 5.01 13.93 5.05
CA GLU A 116 6.17 13.17 4.60
C GLU A 116 5.84 12.30 3.37
N ARG A 117 4.67 11.65 3.32
CA ARG A 117 4.22 10.91 2.12
C ARG A 117 4.12 11.81 0.90
N ASP A 118 3.58 13.02 1.05
CA ASP A 118 3.45 13.96 -0.06
C ASP A 118 4.82 14.47 -0.51
N ASN A 119 5.73 14.72 0.42
CA ASN A 119 7.11 15.07 0.11
C ASN A 119 7.84 13.95 -0.63
N ILE A 120 7.64 12.69 -0.24
CA ILE A 120 8.20 11.53 -0.95
C ILE A 120 7.64 11.43 -2.37
N ARG A 121 6.33 11.56 -2.55
CA ARG A 121 5.68 11.54 -3.86
C ARG A 121 6.19 12.68 -4.75
N LYS A 122 6.33 13.88 -4.20
CA LYS A 122 6.86 15.04 -4.92
C LYS A 122 8.29 14.79 -5.38
N ARG A 123 9.17 14.35 -4.48
CA ARG A 123 10.57 14.00 -4.79
C ARG A 123 10.67 12.88 -5.85
N GLN A 124 9.81 11.86 -5.77
CA GLN A 124 9.75 10.80 -6.77
C GLN A 124 9.34 11.33 -8.15
N ARG A 125 8.31 12.19 -8.21
CA ARG A 125 7.87 12.81 -9.48
C ARG A 125 8.97 13.68 -10.09
N GLU A 126 9.57 14.55 -9.29
CA GLU A 126 10.70 15.38 -9.73
C GLU A 126 11.88 14.54 -10.24
N GLY A 127 12.18 13.43 -9.55
CA GLY A 127 13.21 12.48 -9.98
C GLY A 127 12.90 11.79 -11.31
N ILE A 128 11.64 11.38 -11.51
CA ILE A 128 11.16 10.77 -12.78
C ILE A 128 11.23 11.81 -13.90
N ASP A 129 10.77 13.04 -13.67
CA ASP A 129 10.78 14.10 -14.66
C ASP A 129 12.23 14.48 -15.07
N ALA A 130 13.12 14.56 -14.09
CA ALA A 130 14.55 14.79 -14.36
C ALA A 130 15.20 13.65 -15.13
N ALA A 131 14.81 12.40 -14.87
CA ALA A 131 15.30 11.23 -15.60
C ALA A 131 14.75 11.20 -17.04
N HIS A 132 13.47 11.55 -17.25
CA HIS A 132 12.90 11.70 -18.59
C HIS A 132 13.61 12.76 -19.41
N LYS A 133 13.91 13.93 -18.82
CA LYS A 133 14.71 14.99 -19.50
C LYS A 133 16.11 14.51 -19.92
N ARG A 134 16.69 13.56 -19.18
CA ARG A 134 17.97 12.92 -19.52
C ARG A 134 17.82 11.73 -20.50
N GLY A 135 16.62 11.48 -21.02
CA GLY A 135 16.35 10.41 -21.99
C GLY A 135 16.20 9.01 -21.37
N VAL A 136 16.14 8.90 -20.04
CA VAL A 136 15.93 7.60 -19.38
C VAL A 136 14.51 7.10 -19.67
N LYS A 137 14.43 5.90 -20.24
CA LYS A 137 13.15 5.22 -20.50
C LYS A 137 12.79 4.31 -19.32
N PHE A 138 11.65 4.57 -18.71
CA PHE A 138 11.10 3.73 -17.64
C PHE A 138 10.22 2.61 -18.22
N GLY A 139 10.05 1.57 -17.45
CA GLY A 139 9.21 0.44 -17.77
C GLY A 139 10.00 -0.79 -18.21
N ARG A 140 9.28 -1.86 -18.56
CA ARG A 140 9.90 -3.10 -19.01
C ARG A 140 10.63 -2.86 -20.32
N PRO A 141 11.92 -3.26 -20.45
CA PRO A 141 12.66 -3.14 -21.70
C PRO A 141 11.91 -3.84 -22.86
N ASN A 142 11.87 -3.17 -24.00
CA ASN A 142 11.30 -3.80 -25.19
C ASN A 142 12.16 -4.99 -25.60
N LYS A 143 11.56 -6.15 -25.80
CA LYS A 143 12.25 -7.30 -26.42
C LYS A 143 12.78 -6.84 -27.78
N LYS A 144 14.06 -7.06 -28.05
CA LYS A 144 14.65 -6.85 -29.36
C LYS A 144 13.94 -7.73 -30.40
N LEU A 145 13.88 -7.28 -31.63
CA LEU A 145 13.45 -8.15 -32.73
C LEU A 145 14.51 -9.25 -32.91
N PRO A 146 14.10 -10.51 -33.17
CA PRO A 146 15.02 -11.60 -33.45
C PRO A 146 15.79 -11.31 -34.78
N ASP A 147 16.96 -11.87 -34.91
CA ASP A 147 17.80 -11.65 -36.12
C ASP A 147 17.10 -12.16 -37.39
N SER A 148 16.31 -13.23 -37.29
CA SER A 148 15.51 -13.78 -38.40
C SER A 148 14.23 -12.99 -38.71
N TRP A 149 13.96 -11.87 -37.98
CA TRP A 149 12.68 -11.16 -38.11
C TRP A 149 12.41 -10.67 -39.55
N VAL A 150 13.40 -10.14 -40.24
CA VAL A 150 13.23 -9.57 -41.57
C VAL A 150 12.79 -10.66 -42.57
N THR A 151 13.54 -11.77 -42.64
CA THR A 151 13.22 -12.92 -43.49
C THR A 151 11.87 -13.55 -43.15
N ASP A 152 11.61 -13.78 -41.87
CA ASP A 152 10.35 -14.37 -41.41
C ASP A 152 9.14 -13.44 -41.67
N TYR A 153 9.34 -12.13 -41.65
CA TYR A 153 8.30 -11.14 -41.97
C TYR A 153 7.97 -11.17 -43.49
N GLU A 154 9.01 -11.24 -44.37
CA GLU A 154 8.84 -11.36 -45.79
C GLU A 154 8.12 -12.66 -46.15
N ASP A 155 8.58 -13.80 -45.64
CA ASP A 155 7.92 -15.10 -45.82
C ASP A 155 6.45 -15.11 -45.37
N TRP A 156 6.14 -14.37 -44.29
CA TRP A 156 4.77 -14.21 -43.85
C TRP A 156 3.94 -13.36 -44.81
N LYS A 157 4.49 -12.25 -45.30
CA LYS A 157 3.80 -11.39 -46.28
C LYS A 157 3.57 -12.11 -47.61
N GLU A 158 4.47 -12.99 -48.02
CA GLU A 158 4.33 -13.83 -49.19
C GLU A 158 3.43 -15.08 -48.97
N GLY A 159 2.94 -15.29 -47.75
CA GLY A 159 2.06 -16.38 -47.44
C GLY A 159 2.73 -17.76 -47.24
N LYS A 160 4.07 -17.81 -47.20
CA LYS A 160 4.85 -19.04 -46.97
C LYS A 160 4.71 -19.56 -45.55
N VAL A 161 4.55 -18.65 -44.57
CA VAL A 161 4.38 -18.97 -43.17
C VAL A 161 3.18 -18.21 -42.57
N THR A 162 2.58 -18.75 -41.49
CA THR A 162 1.45 -18.11 -40.86
C THR A 162 1.89 -17.21 -39.69
N ALA A 163 1.12 -16.17 -39.38
CA ALA A 163 1.36 -15.34 -38.19
C ALA A 163 1.38 -16.15 -36.90
N VAL A 164 0.53 -17.18 -36.80
CA VAL A 164 0.46 -18.06 -35.63
C VAL A 164 1.75 -18.87 -35.46
N SER A 165 2.36 -19.38 -36.57
CA SER A 165 3.62 -20.09 -36.48
C SER A 165 4.75 -19.18 -35.99
N LEU A 166 4.79 -17.93 -36.44
CA LEU A 166 5.79 -16.94 -36.01
C LEU A 166 5.58 -16.53 -34.53
N MET A 167 4.32 -16.36 -34.11
CA MET A 167 4.01 -16.13 -32.69
C MET A 167 4.55 -17.22 -31.80
N ARG A 168 4.37 -18.48 -32.19
CA ARG A 168 4.91 -19.67 -31.48
C ARG A 168 6.43 -19.70 -31.52
N LYS A 169 7.04 -19.50 -32.70
CA LYS A 169 8.50 -19.44 -32.87
C LYS A 169 9.17 -18.45 -31.93
N TYR A 170 8.59 -17.26 -31.77
CA TYR A 170 9.14 -16.18 -30.96
C TYR A 170 8.62 -16.12 -29.51
N GLY A 171 7.74 -17.00 -29.12
CA GLY A 171 7.11 -16.97 -27.79
C GLY A 171 6.38 -15.65 -27.51
N MET A 172 5.69 -15.11 -28.53
CA MET A 172 4.99 -13.82 -28.45
C MET A 172 3.47 -14.04 -28.39
N SER A 173 2.78 -13.25 -27.58
CA SER A 173 1.32 -13.14 -27.67
C SER A 173 0.93 -12.40 -28.96
N SER A 174 -0.29 -12.60 -29.42
CA SER A 174 -0.84 -11.93 -30.62
C SER A 174 -0.68 -10.41 -30.53
N SER A 175 -1.05 -9.79 -29.42
CA SER A 175 -0.94 -8.35 -29.20
C SER A 175 0.51 -7.86 -29.31
N THR A 176 1.47 -8.62 -28.77
CA THR A 176 2.90 -8.27 -28.83
C THR A 176 3.43 -8.41 -30.26
N PHE A 177 3.05 -9.49 -30.96
CA PHE A 177 3.47 -9.73 -32.32
C PHE A 177 3.02 -8.61 -33.26
N TYR A 178 1.72 -8.31 -33.31
CA TYR A 178 1.21 -7.24 -34.18
C TYR A 178 1.71 -5.84 -33.80
N LYS A 179 1.96 -5.58 -32.51
CA LYS A 179 2.63 -4.34 -32.09
C LYS A 179 4.06 -4.23 -32.66
N LYS A 180 4.79 -5.35 -32.71
CA LYS A 180 6.12 -5.40 -33.30
C LYS A 180 6.08 -5.24 -34.83
N VAL A 181 5.16 -5.89 -35.52
CA VAL A 181 4.90 -5.71 -36.95
C VAL A 181 4.66 -4.24 -37.27
N LYS A 182 3.72 -3.60 -36.57
CA LYS A 182 3.39 -2.18 -36.76
C LYS A 182 4.59 -1.24 -36.52
N SER A 183 5.44 -1.59 -35.55
CA SER A 183 6.65 -0.82 -35.24
C SER A 183 7.70 -0.99 -36.33
N TYR A 184 7.85 -2.22 -36.85
CA TYR A 184 8.78 -2.54 -37.94
C TYR A 184 8.36 -1.88 -39.28
N GLU A 185 7.07 -1.97 -39.62
CA GLU A 185 6.50 -1.29 -40.83
C GLU A 185 6.65 0.23 -40.81
N LYS A 186 6.76 0.84 -39.63
CA LYS A 186 7.02 2.29 -39.49
C LYS A 186 8.51 2.65 -39.64
N SER A 187 9.40 1.67 -39.59
CA SER A 187 10.84 1.86 -39.70
C SER A 187 11.37 1.54 -41.10
N LEU A 188 10.51 0.97 -41.96
CA LEU A 188 10.75 0.80 -43.41
C LEU A 188 10.42 2.09 -44.14
#